data_693da0d5d37bd20f249dca2cf11e1841
#
_entry.id   693da0d5d37bd20f249dca2cf11e1841
#
_cell.length_a   1.000
_cell.length_b   1.000
_cell.length_c   1.000
_cell.angle_alpha   90.00
_cell.angle_beta   90.00
_cell.angle_gamma   90.00
#
_symmetry.space_group_name_H-M   'P 1'
#
loop_
_entity.id
_entity.type
_entity.pdbx_description
1 polymer ?
#
loop_
_entity_poly.entity_id
_entity_poly.type
_entity_poly.pdbx_seq_one_letter_code
_entity_poly.pdbx_strand_id
1 'polypeptide(L)'
;MDAANLIENEKVHVLDLNNGERLETYVIKGIRGSGDICVNGAAARKVIVGDIIIIMSFALLDFQEAKSFKPVIIFPDTKTNKLI
;
A
#
# COMPACT_ATOMS: atom_id res chain seq x y z
N MET A 1 2.47 -0.44 -7.58
CA MET A 1 1.20 -1.16 -7.81
C MET A 1 1.43 -2.48 -8.52
N ASP A 2 2.08 -2.49 -9.67
CA ASP A 2 2.23 -3.71 -10.46
C ASP A 2 2.92 -4.85 -9.69
N ALA A 3 4.03 -4.57 -9.04
CA ALA A 3 4.80 -5.57 -8.33
C ALA A 3 4.03 -6.21 -7.17
N ALA A 4 3.13 -5.47 -6.54
CA ALA A 4 2.31 -5.94 -5.44
C ALA A 4 0.92 -6.41 -5.87
N ASN A 5 0.64 -6.40 -7.16
CA ASN A 5 -0.67 -6.74 -7.72
C ASN A 5 -1.81 -5.86 -7.21
N LEU A 6 -1.52 -4.61 -6.92
CA LEU A 6 -2.55 -3.63 -6.56
C LEU A 6 -3.13 -3.00 -7.81
N ILE A 7 -4.46 -2.86 -7.84
CA ILE A 7 -5.16 -2.24 -8.96
C ILE A 7 -5.91 -0.99 -8.52
N GLU A 8 -6.21 -0.13 -9.47
CA GLU A 8 -6.99 1.08 -9.23
C GLU A 8 -8.33 0.75 -8.60
N ASN A 9 -8.75 1.56 -7.64
CA ASN A 9 -9.98 1.42 -6.86
C ASN A 9 -10.00 0.26 -5.86
N GLU A 10 -8.93 -0.48 -5.73
CA GLU A 10 -8.85 -1.54 -4.72
C GLU A 10 -8.81 -0.95 -3.32
N LYS A 11 -9.58 -1.52 -2.38
CA LYS A 11 -9.52 -1.12 -0.98
C LYS A 11 -8.19 -1.56 -0.37
N VAL A 12 -7.54 -0.63 0.32
CA VAL A 12 -6.27 -0.90 1.01
C VAL A 12 -6.30 -0.32 2.41
N HIS A 13 -5.46 -0.89 3.28
CA HIS A 13 -5.11 -0.30 4.57
C HIS A 13 -3.72 0.32 4.45
N VAL A 14 -3.56 1.49 5.02
CA VAL A 14 -2.27 2.18 5.09
C VAL A 14 -1.90 2.31 6.56
N LEU A 15 -0.71 1.82 6.92
CA LEU A 15 -0.17 1.92 8.26
C LEU A 15 1.03 2.86 8.20
N ASP A 16 1.05 3.86 9.07
CA ASP A 16 2.17 4.81 9.18
C ASP A 16 3.07 4.36 10.32
N LEU A 17 4.32 4.04 10.00
CA LEU A 17 5.29 3.55 10.98
C LEU A 17 5.79 4.65 11.91
N ASN A 18 5.70 5.91 11.51
CA ASN A 18 6.22 7.03 12.27
C ASN A 18 5.28 7.50 13.37
N ASN A 19 3.96 7.42 13.13
CA ASN A 19 2.98 7.90 14.10
C ASN A 19 2.00 6.84 14.60
N GLY A 20 2.08 5.62 14.05
CA GLY A 20 1.20 4.51 14.45
C GLY A 20 -0.22 4.58 13.91
N GLU A 21 -0.51 5.55 13.04
CA GLU A 21 -1.84 5.67 12.45
C GLU A 21 -2.12 4.54 11.46
N ARG A 22 -3.39 4.14 11.41
CA ARG A 22 -3.90 3.14 10.46
C ARG A 22 -5.16 3.70 9.83
N LEU A 23 -5.22 3.67 8.51
CA LEU A 23 -6.38 4.17 7.79
C LEU A 23 -6.79 3.23 6.67
N GLU A 24 -8.06 3.29 6.32
CA GLU A 24 -8.62 2.57 5.19
C GLU A 24 -8.86 3.55 4.05
N THR A 25 -8.46 3.16 2.85
CA THR A 25 -8.64 3.99 1.68
C THR A 25 -8.70 3.10 0.43
N TYR A 26 -8.61 3.69 -0.73
CA TYR A 26 -8.57 2.95 -1.99
C TYR A 26 -7.45 3.47 -2.88
N VAL A 27 -7.05 2.65 -3.83
CA VAL A 27 -5.93 2.94 -4.72
C VAL A 27 -6.35 3.88 -5.83
N ILE A 28 -5.59 4.94 -6.03
CA ILE A 28 -5.69 5.84 -7.17
C ILE A 28 -4.41 5.68 -7.98
N LYS A 29 -4.56 5.41 -9.27
CA LYS A 29 -3.42 5.19 -10.14
C LYS A 29 -2.67 6.50 -10.40
N GLY A 30 -1.36 6.48 -10.17
CA GLY A 30 -0.47 7.57 -10.52
C GLY A 30 0.29 7.31 -11.82
N ILE A 31 1.36 8.05 -12.03
CA ILE A 31 2.20 7.90 -13.21
C ILE A 31 3.16 6.74 -12.99
N ARG A 32 3.11 5.74 -13.88
CA ARG A 32 3.96 4.57 -13.82
C ARG A 32 5.44 4.97 -13.86
N GLY A 33 6.23 4.42 -12.94
CA GLY A 33 7.67 4.69 -12.87
C GLY A 33 8.04 5.96 -12.11
N SER A 34 7.07 6.75 -11.64
CA SER A 34 7.36 7.99 -10.90
C SER A 34 7.88 7.73 -9.48
N GLY A 35 7.48 6.63 -8.86
CA GLY A 35 7.78 6.35 -7.46
C GLY A 35 6.99 7.19 -6.48
N ASP A 36 6.01 7.94 -6.94
CA ASP A 36 5.20 8.79 -6.07
C ASP A 36 4.20 7.99 -5.25
N ILE A 37 4.14 8.30 -3.97
CA ILE A 37 3.08 7.88 -3.07
C ILE A 37 2.40 9.14 -2.56
N CYS A 38 1.17 9.37 -3.00
CA CYS A 38 0.43 10.56 -2.66
C CYS A 38 -0.83 10.19 -1.88
N VAL A 39 -1.00 10.80 -0.71
CA VAL A 39 -2.18 10.59 0.13
C VAL A 39 -3.05 11.84 0.04
N ASN A 40 -4.25 11.68 -0.48
CA ASN A 40 -5.16 12.78 -0.76
C ASN A 40 -6.34 12.84 0.22
N GLY A 41 -7.00 13.99 0.24
CA GLY A 41 -8.24 14.18 0.97
C GLY A 41 -8.06 14.11 2.48
N ALA A 42 -9.06 13.57 3.17
CA ALA A 42 -9.06 13.48 4.64
C ALA A 42 -7.89 12.65 5.18
N ALA A 43 -7.47 11.62 4.46
CA ALA A 43 -6.37 10.75 4.87
C ALA A 43 -5.04 11.51 4.94
N ALA A 44 -4.88 12.59 4.18
CA ALA A 44 -3.66 13.40 4.20
C ALA A 44 -3.37 14.03 5.56
N ARG A 45 -4.37 14.12 6.42
CA ARG A 45 -4.18 14.65 7.79
C ARG A 45 -3.49 13.66 8.72
N LYS A 46 -3.41 12.39 8.34
CA LYS A 46 -2.87 11.32 9.18
C LYS A 46 -1.42 10.97 8.85
N VAL A 47 -0.90 11.49 7.75
CA VAL A 47 0.46 11.20 7.29
C VAL A 47 1.20 12.49 6.98
N ILE A 48 2.52 12.43 7.06
CA ILE A 48 3.39 13.57 6.78
C ILE A 48 4.43 13.12 5.76
N VAL A 49 4.80 14.00 4.84
CA VAL A 49 5.86 13.73 3.87
C VAL A 49 7.11 13.28 4.61
N GLY A 50 7.69 12.18 4.18
CA GLY A 50 8.84 11.54 4.83
C GLY A 50 8.48 10.36 5.71
N ASP A 51 7.21 10.17 6.03
CA ASP A 51 6.78 9.00 6.80
C ASP A 51 7.01 7.71 6.00
N ILE A 52 7.33 6.65 6.71
CA ILE A 52 7.41 5.30 6.14
C ILE A 52 6.06 4.62 6.38
N ILE A 53 5.48 4.10 5.32
CA ILE A 53 4.16 3.48 5.38
C ILE A 53 4.19 2.05 4.86
N ILE A 54 3.21 1.28 5.31
CA ILE A 54 2.92 -0.06 4.79
C ILE A 54 1.55 0.01 4.13
N ILE A 55 1.44 -0.48 2.91
CA ILE A 55 0.17 -0.55 2.19
C ILE A 55 -0.20 -2.03 2.06
N MET A 56 -1.41 -2.39 2.50
CA MET A 56 -1.90 -3.76 2.48
C MET A 56 -3.25 -3.84 1.81
N SER A 57 -3.44 -4.86 0.98
CA SER A 57 -4.76 -5.27 0.54
C SER A 57 -5.06 -6.68 1.05
N PHE A 58 -6.32 -7.08 0.96
CA PHE A 58 -6.80 -8.33 1.54
C PHE A 58 -7.61 -9.09 0.51
N ALA A 59 -7.64 -10.40 0.64
CA ALA A 59 -8.45 -11.26 -0.21
C ALA A 59 -9.30 -12.17 0.67
N LEU A 60 -10.49 -12.48 0.18
CA LEU A 60 -11.33 -13.52 0.77
C LEU A 60 -11.06 -14.83 0.04
N LEU A 61 -10.66 -15.83 0.79
CA LEU A 61 -10.34 -17.16 0.27
C LEU A 61 -11.09 -18.19 1.07
N ASP A 62 -11.41 -19.33 0.44
CA ASP A 62 -11.88 -20.44 1.23
C ASP A 62 -10.76 -20.96 2.14
N PHE A 63 -11.14 -21.66 3.20
CA PHE A 63 -10.19 -22.04 4.23
C PHE A 63 -9.04 -22.91 3.71
N GLN A 64 -9.31 -23.82 2.77
CA GLN A 64 -8.26 -24.68 2.24
C GLN A 64 -7.28 -23.92 1.35
N GLU A 65 -7.77 -23.00 0.53
CA GLU A 65 -6.91 -22.13 -0.27
C GLU A 65 -6.06 -21.21 0.61
N ALA A 66 -6.66 -20.69 1.67
CA ALA A 66 -5.97 -19.78 2.58
C ALA A 66 -4.76 -20.41 3.25
N LYS A 67 -4.81 -21.71 3.53
CA LYS A 67 -3.71 -22.43 4.18
C LYS A 67 -2.42 -22.42 3.35
N SER A 68 -2.54 -22.43 2.04
CA SER A 68 -1.39 -22.48 1.12
C SER A 68 -1.16 -21.17 0.40
N PHE A 69 -2.00 -20.18 0.62
CA PHE A 69 -1.88 -18.88 -0.04
C PHE A 69 -0.62 -18.14 0.43
N LYS A 70 0.13 -17.63 -0.53
CA LYS A 70 1.31 -16.81 -0.25
C LYS A 70 1.04 -15.39 -0.73
N PRO A 71 0.91 -14.42 0.17
CA PRO A 71 0.74 -13.03 -0.24
C PRO A 71 1.96 -12.52 -0.98
N VAL A 72 1.74 -11.58 -1.89
CA VAL A 72 2.83 -10.88 -2.57
C VAL A 72 3.32 -9.79 -1.64
N ILE A 73 4.59 -9.85 -1.25
CA ILE A 73 5.21 -8.87 -0.36
C ILE A 73 6.41 -8.26 -1.07
N ILE A 74 6.46 -6.94 -1.13
CA ILE A 74 7.58 -6.23 -1.73
C ILE A 74 8.13 -5.20 -0.74
N PHE A 75 9.41 -4.90 -0.86
CA PHE A 75 10.11 -3.93 -0.03
C PHE A 75 10.81 -2.91 -0.95
N PRO A 76 10.11 -1.86 -1.38
CA PRO A 76 10.72 -0.83 -2.20
C PRO A 76 11.79 -0.05 -1.44
N ASP A 77 12.72 0.55 -2.18
CA ASP A 77 13.68 1.48 -1.61
C ASP A 77 12.92 2.68 -1.00
N THR A 78 13.17 3.00 0.27
CA THR A 78 12.42 4.03 0.97
C THR A 78 12.71 5.45 0.47
N LYS A 79 13.78 5.65 -0.29
CA LYS A 79 14.11 6.97 -0.85
C LYS A 79 13.45 7.21 -2.19
N THR A 80 13.33 6.17 -3.01
CA THR A 80 12.84 6.30 -4.39
C THR A 80 11.46 5.67 -4.60
N ASN A 81 11.01 4.83 -3.66
CA ASN A 81 9.79 4.02 -3.76
C ASN A 81 9.83 3.05 -4.97
N LYS A 82 11.01 2.71 -5.42
CA LYS A 82 11.22 1.78 -6.53
C LYS A 82 11.79 0.47 -6.03
N LEU A 83 11.55 -0.59 -6.78
CA LEU A 83 12.12 -1.90 -6.46
C LEU A 83 13.65 -1.82 -6.54
N ILE A 84 14.27 -2.49 -5.60
CA ILE A 84 15.72 -2.59 -5.54
C ILE A 84 16.20 -3.69 -6.51
#